data_9f87d5039d13d06939f6db2295dcf2e5
#
_entry.id   9f87d5039d13d06939f6db2295dcf2e5
#
_cell.length_a   1.000
_cell.length_b   1.000
_cell.length_c   1.000
_cell.angle_alpha   90.00
_cell.angle_beta   90.00
_cell.angle_gamma   90.00
#
_symmetry.space_group_name_H-M   'P 1'
#
loop_
_entity.id
_entity.type
_entity.pdbx_description
1 polymer ?
#
loop_
_entity_poly.entity_id
_entity_poly.type
_entity_poly.pdbx_seq_one_letter_code
_entity_poly.pdbx_strand_id
1 'polypeptide(L)'
;MHNFVPTSIQLKPPFYAVDWQEVADNISSKTKMIIINSPHNPSGMLFSKDDMLELQDLAEKNDLLVLSDEVYEHIIFDGNVHQSASKFEALAERSFVTASFGKTFHNTGWKMGYCAAPEKLMKEFQKVHQFVVFCVNHPIQKALATYLKDKNHYWKLSDFYQQKRDFFLHLMEGSNFKIVPSKGTYFQMLDFTEISNENDIAFAEWLTKEHKIATIPTSVFNEGRKDFKQIRVCFAKTDETLAEAAKILREL
;
A
#
# COMPACT_ATOMS: atom_id res chain seq x y z
N MET A 1 11.49 11.20 23.99
CA MET A 1 10.53 10.86 22.93
C MET A 1 9.80 12.13 22.54
N HIS A 2 9.78 12.45 21.26
CA HIS A 2 8.96 13.55 20.78
C HIS A 2 7.52 13.02 20.60
N ASN A 3 6.53 13.70 21.16
CA ASN A 3 5.12 13.36 20.98
C ASN A 3 4.64 13.98 19.66
N PHE A 4 4.73 13.21 18.57
CA PHE A 4 4.06 13.55 17.32
C PHE A 4 2.60 13.12 17.41
N VAL A 5 1.72 13.99 16.96
CA VAL A 5 0.28 13.68 16.81
C VAL A 5 0.02 13.52 15.31
N PRO A 6 -0.37 12.34 14.87
CA PRO A 6 -0.74 12.16 13.46
C PRO A 6 -2.08 12.85 13.19
N THR A 7 -2.18 13.50 12.03
CA THR A 7 -3.44 13.94 11.44
C THR A 7 -3.67 13.09 10.20
N SER A 8 -4.79 12.39 10.15
CA SER A 8 -5.12 11.48 9.06
C SER A 8 -6.01 12.18 8.04
N ILE A 9 -5.72 11.98 6.76
CA ILE A 9 -6.61 12.34 5.66
C ILE A 9 -7.34 11.07 5.23
N GLN A 10 -8.66 11.04 5.43
CA GLN A 10 -9.46 9.86 5.15
C GLN A 10 -9.76 9.71 3.67
N LEU A 11 -9.08 8.78 3.01
CA LEU A 11 -9.41 8.41 1.63
C LEU A 11 -10.77 7.70 1.58
N LYS A 12 -11.57 7.98 0.55
CA LYS A 12 -12.96 7.53 0.45
C LYS A 12 -13.16 6.59 -0.76
N PRO A 13 -13.93 5.49 -0.58
CA PRO A 13 -14.31 4.66 -1.72
C PRO A 13 -15.16 5.48 -2.72
N PRO A 14 -15.27 5.04 -3.98
CA PRO A 14 -14.66 3.81 -4.48
C PRO A 14 -13.23 3.97 -4.99
N PHE A 15 -12.74 5.19 -5.22
CA PHE A 15 -11.48 5.45 -5.92
C PHE A 15 -10.32 5.80 -5.00
N TYR A 16 -10.57 6.16 -3.74
CA TYR A 16 -9.55 6.51 -2.75
C TYR A 16 -8.60 7.63 -3.22
N ALA A 17 -9.10 8.55 -4.04
CA ALA A 17 -8.36 9.72 -4.47
C ALA A 17 -8.03 10.64 -3.29
N VAL A 18 -6.88 11.30 -3.36
CA VAL A 18 -6.49 12.29 -2.37
C VAL A 18 -7.20 13.61 -2.66
N ASP A 19 -7.78 14.21 -1.64
CA ASP A 19 -8.24 15.59 -1.67
C ASP A 19 -7.08 16.49 -1.20
N TRP A 20 -6.38 17.07 -2.15
CA TRP A 20 -5.20 17.91 -1.86
C TRP A 20 -5.57 19.21 -1.16
N GLN A 21 -6.81 19.70 -1.31
CA GLN A 21 -7.29 20.83 -0.53
C GLN A 21 -7.46 20.45 0.95
N GLU A 22 -8.05 19.26 1.22
CA GLU A 22 -8.14 18.74 2.60
C GLU A 22 -6.74 18.55 3.22
N VAL A 23 -5.76 18.07 2.42
CA VAL A 23 -4.36 18.00 2.89
C VAL A 23 -3.82 19.38 3.25
N ALA A 24 -3.98 20.37 2.36
CA ALA A 24 -3.50 21.73 2.57
C ALA A 24 -4.12 22.39 3.83
N ASP A 25 -5.42 22.22 4.03
CA ASP A 25 -6.16 22.77 5.17
C ASP A 25 -5.72 22.18 6.51
N ASN A 26 -5.15 20.97 6.50
CA ASN A 26 -4.62 20.29 7.69
C ASN A 26 -3.14 20.57 7.96
N ILE A 27 -2.45 21.32 7.10
CA ILE A 27 -1.07 21.75 7.34
C ILE A 27 -1.05 22.97 8.27
N SER A 28 -0.18 22.95 9.26
CA SER A 28 0.04 24.04 10.20
C SER A 28 1.52 24.29 10.42
N SER A 29 1.90 25.35 11.13
CA SER A 29 3.27 25.62 11.54
C SER A 29 3.91 24.50 12.40
N LYS A 30 3.11 23.60 12.94
CA LYS A 30 3.55 22.42 13.71
C LYS A 30 3.76 21.19 12.85
N THR A 31 3.22 21.16 11.62
CA THR A 31 3.40 20.04 10.70
C THR A 31 4.88 19.92 10.30
N LYS A 32 5.42 18.72 10.30
CA LYS A 32 6.84 18.45 10.00
C LYS A 32 7.03 17.47 8.87
N MET A 33 6.05 16.60 8.65
CA MET A 33 6.19 15.51 7.68
C MET A 33 4.83 15.11 7.14
N ILE A 34 4.80 14.80 5.85
CA ILE A 34 3.69 14.08 5.21
C ILE A 34 4.14 12.64 4.98
N ILE A 35 3.28 11.68 5.31
CA ILE A 35 3.52 10.25 5.07
C ILE A 35 2.56 9.80 3.99
N ILE A 36 3.09 9.23 2.93
CA ILE A 36 2.30 8.65 1.83
C ILE A 36 2.64 7.18 1.64
N ASN A 37 1.69 6.40 1.11
CA ASN A 37 1.90 5.02 0.68
C ASN A 37 1.32 4.82 -0.72
N SER A 38 2.18 4.54 -1.69
CA SER A 38 1.77 4.27 -3.08
C SER A 38 2.71 3.25 -3.72
N PRO A 39 2.20 2.17 -4.29
CA PRO A 39 0.80 1.69 -4.33
C PRO A 39 0.19 1.51 -2.93
N HIS A 40 -1.05 1.98 -2.75
CA HIS A 40 -1.68 2.11 -1.44
C HIS A 40 -2.23 0.79 -0.91
N ASN A 41 -1.88 0.44 0.30
CA ASN A 41 -2.51 -0.63 1.07
C ASN A 41 -3.51 0.00 2.07
N PRO A 42 -4.82 -0.26 1.99
CA PRO A 42 -5.45 -1.45 1.39
C PRO A 42 -6.01 -1.31 -0.02
N SER A 43 -6.18 -0.10 -0.58
CA SER A 43 -7.05 0.14 -1.74
C SER A 43 -6.46 -0.26 -3.10
N GLY A 44 -5.14 -0.42 -3.21
CA GLY A 44 -4.47 -0.61 -4.49
C GLY A 44 -4.42 0.65 -5.38
N MET A 45 -4.81 1.82 -4.84
CA MET A 45 -4.71 3.10 -5.54
C MET A 45 -3.25 3.47 -5.77
N LEU A 46 -3.01 4.18 -6.88
CA LEU A 46 -1.71 4.77 -7.23
C LEU A 46 -1.81 6.28 -7.22
N PHE A 47 -0.74 6.93 -6.77
CA PHE A 47 -0.58 8.36 -7.02
C PHE A 47 -0.25 8.57 -8.49
N SER A 48 -0.93 9.54 -9.11
CA SER A 48 -0.63 10.03 -10.44
C SER A 48 0.58 10.97 -10.41
N LYS A 49 1.06 11.37 -11.59
CA LYS A 49 2.08 12.42 -11.69
C LYS A 49 1.58 13.75 -11.11
N ASP A 50 0.32 14.06 -11.33
CA ASP A 50 -0.27 15.31 -10.82
C ASP A 50 -0.40 15.30 -9.31
N ASP A 51 -0.78 14.16 -8.69
CA ASP A 51 -0.75 13.99 -7.25
C ASP A 51 0.64 14.25 -6.65
N MET A 52 1.68 13.76 -7.32
CA MET A 52 3.06 13.97 -6.85
C MET A 52 3.53 15.41 -7.02
N LEU A 53 3.04 16.12 -8.03
CA LEU A 53 3.32 17.55 -8.19
C LEU A 53 2.61 18.38 -7.12
N GLU A 54 1.35 18.10 -6.81
CA GLU A 54 0.64 18.74 -5.70
C GLU A 54 1.34 18.48 -4.35
N LEU A 55 1.76 17.23 -4.11
CA LEU A 55 2.56 16.90 -2.93
C LEU A 55 3.86 17.71 -2.88
N GLN A 56 4.56 17.83 -4.01
CA GLN A 56 5.80 18.60 -4.11
C GLN A 56 5.57 20.05 -3.73
N ASP A 57 4.58 20.69 -4.33
CA ASP A 57 4.28 22.11 -4.11
C ASP A 57 3.92 22.36 -2.63
N LEU A 58 3.09 21.50 -2.03
CA LEU A 58 2.75 21.60 -0.61
C LEU A 58 3.95 21.40 0.30
N ALA A 59 4.80 20.40 -0.01
CA ALA A 59 5.97 20.12 0.80
C ALA A 59 7.03 21.24 0.70
N GLU A 60 7.24 21.83 -0.47
CA GLU A 60 8.15 22.97 -0.65
C GLU A 60 7.63 24.22 0.07
N LYS A 61 6.38 24.59 -0.21
CA LYS A 61 5.75 25.80 0.35
C LYS A 61 5.78 25.84 1.88
N ASN A 62 5.66 24.67 2.52
CA ASN A 62 5.54 24.57 3.98
C ASN A 62 6.80 23.98 4.64
N ASP A 63 7.88 23.80 3.91
CA ASP A 63 9.15 23.20 4.37
C ASP A 63 8.95 21.86 5.10
N LEU A 64 8.18 20.95 4.48
CA LEU A 64 7.87 19.65 5.04
C LEU A 64 8.81 18.57 4.50
N LEU A 65 9.10 17.59 5.35
CA LEU A 65 9.68 16.31 4.93
C LEU A 65 8.59 15.40 4.40
N VAL A 66 8.98 14.44 3.57
CA VAL A 66 8.07 13.39 3.08
C VAL A 66 8.64 12.02 3.45
N LEU A 67 7.77 11.13 3.95
CA LEU A 67 8.05 9.70 4.04
C LEU A 67 7.20 9.00 2.99
N SER A 68 7.84 8.52 1.94
CA SER A 68 7.19 7.78 0.86
C SER A 68 7.37 6.28 1.07
N ASP A 69 6.31 5.60 1.47
CA ASP A 69 6.29 4.14 1.57
C ASP A 69 5.92 3.54 0.22
N GLU A 70 6.94 3.04 -0.50
CA GLU A 70 6.85 2.51 -1.85
C GLU A 70 6.99 0.98 -1.88
N VAL A 71 6.60 0.32 -0.80
CA VAL A 71 6.78 -1.12 -0.59
C VAL A 71 6.22 -2.01 -1.72
N TYR A 72 5.27 -1.52 -2.51
CA TYR A 72 4.67 -2.23 -3.64
C TYR A 72 5.10 -1.67 -5.01
N GLU A 73 6.21 -0.95 -5.10
CA GLU A 73 6.70 -0.27 -6.31
C GLU A 73 6.78 -1.15 -7.58
N HIS A 74 6.96 -2.46 -7.42
CA HIS A 74 7.03 -3.45 -8.51
C HIS A 74 5.72 -4.20 -8.77
N ILE A 75 4.62 -3.85 -8.10
CA ILE A 75 3.33 -4.53 -8.22
C ILE A 75 2.28 -3.50 -8.64
N ILE A 76 2.28 -3.22 -9.95
CA ILE A 76 1.45 -2.18 -10.58
C ILE A 76 0.89 -2.74 -11.89
N PHE A 77 -0.35 -2.41 -12.22
CA PHE A 77 -1.13 -3.06 -13.26
C PHE A 77 -1.57 -2.10 -14.36
N ASP A 78 -2.06 -2.67 -15.47
CA ASP A 78 -2.73 -1.97 -16.56
C ASP A 78 -1.86 -0.91 -17.23
N GLY A 79 -0.55 -1.17 -17.33
CA GLY A 79 0.41 -0.24 -17.93
C GLY A 79 0.64 1.05 -17.15
N ASN A 80 0.10 1.15 -15.92
CA ASN A 80 0.42 2.28 -15.04
C ASN A 80 1.90 2.30 -14.66
N VAL A 81 2.41 3.47 -14.31
CA VAL A 81 3.81 3.68 -13.93
C VAL A 81 3.89 4.20 -12.51
N HIS A 82 4.73 3.57 -11.69
CA HIS A 82 5.01 4.05 -10.34
C HIS A 82 5.61 5.44 -10.36
N GLN A 83 5.04 6.32 -9.54
CA GLN A 83 5.51 7.68 -9.33
C GLN A 83 6.27 7.74 -8.00
N SER A 84 7.56 7.35 -8.02
CA SER A 84 8.41 7.46 -6.84
C SER A 84 8.69 8.92 -6.50
N ALA A 85 8.72 9.26 -5.21
CA ALA A 85 9.12 10.59 -4.75
C ALA A 85 10.53 10.97 -5.23
N SER A 86 11.41 9.99 -5.50
CA SER A 86 12.75 10.22 -6.02
C SER A 86 12.80 10.74 -7.47
N LYS A 87 11.69 10.69 -8.22
CA LYS A 87 11.61 11.21 -9.59
C LYS A 87 11.33 12.70 -9.68
N PHE A 88 10.90 13.32 -8.59
CA PHE A 88 10.52 14.72 -8.51
C PHE A 88 11.59 15.45 -7.73
N GLU A 89 12.23 16.45 -8.38
CA GLU A 89 13.47 17.07 -7.88
C GLU A 89 13.32 17.61 -6.44
N ALA A 90 12.29 18.40 -6.19
CA ALA A 90 12.10 18.98 -4.86
C ALA A 90 11.62 17.96 -3.82
N LEU A 91 10.90 16.89 -4.22
CA LEU A 91 10.60 15.78 -3.32
C LEU A 91 11.84 14.95 -3.02
N ALA A 92 12.69 14.65 -4.02
CA ALA A 92 13.91 13.89 -3.81
C ALA A 92 14.81 14.51 -2.75
N GLU A 93 14.88 15.87 -2.68
CA GLU A 93 15.68 16.61 -1.71
C GLU A 93 15.16 16.60 -0.27
N ARG A 94 13.92 16.16 -0.05
CA ARG A 94 13.23 16.20 1.26
C ARG A 94 12.51 14.90 1.64
N SER A 95 12.72 13.82 0.87
CA SER A 95 12.02 12.55 1.11
C SER A 95 12.90 11.46 1.67
N PHE A 96 12.29 10.65 2.53
CA PHE A 96 12.71 9.29 2.82
C PHE A 96 11.86 8.35 1.97
N VAL A 97 12.45 7.70 0.99
CA VAL A 97 11.81 6.66 0.19
C VAL A 97 12.10 5.31 0.82
N THR A 98 11.06 4.57 1.19
CA THR A 98 11.20 3.28 1.85
C THR A 98 10.53 2.18 1.03
N ALA A 99 11.17 1.02 0.98
CA ALA A 99 10.60 -0.17 0.36
C ALA A 99 11.05 -1.46 1.08
N SER A 100 10.43 -2.58 0.74
CA SER A 100 10.66 -3.85 1.42
C SER A 100 10.92 -4.98 0.43
N PHE A 101 12.06 -5.61 0.53
CA PHE A 101 12.35 -6.85 -0.19
C PHE A 101 11.39 -7.98 0.19
N GLY A 102 10.84 -7.93 1.40
CA GLY A 102 9.87 -8.91 1.89
C GLY A 102 8.59 -8.98 1.06
N LYS A 103 8.15 -7.84 0.47
CA LYS A 103 6.98 -7.81 -0.41
C LYS A 103 7.35 -8.21 -1.83
N THR A 104 8.47 -7.71 -2.32
CA THR A 104 8.96 -8.02 -3.66
C THR A 104 9.32 -9.50 -3.83
N PHE A 105 9.92 -10.13 -2.82
CA PHE A 105 10.47 -11.49 -2.92
C PHE A 105 9.80 -12.52 -1.99
N HIS A 106 8.58 -12.28 -1.51
CA HIS A 106 7.84 -13.21 -0.64
C HIS A 106 8.59 -13.67 0.63
N ASN A 107 9.44 -12.82 1.16
CA ASN A 107 10.25 -13.15 2.33
C ASN A 107 10.01 -12.18 3.49
N THR A 108 8.74 -11.86 3.76
CA THR A 108 8.33 -10.87 4.78
C THR A 108 8.89 -11.16 6.17
N GLY A 109 9.14 -12.42 6.49
CA GLY A 109 9.76 -12.87 7.74
C GLY A 109 11.24 -12.47 7.87
N TRP A 110 11.93 -12.18 6.78
CA TRP A 110 13.35 -11.79 6.79
C TRP A 110 13.58 -10.37 7.30
N LYS A 111 12.53 -9.54 7.33
CA LYS A 111 12.59 -8.16 7.83
C LYS A 111 13.65 -7.30 7.16
N MET A 112 13.74 -7.39 5.83
CA MET A 112 14.70 -6.66 5.02
C MET A 112 13.98 -5.65 4.14
N GLY A 113 14.50 -4.44 4.13
CA GLY A 113 14.05 -3.33 3.30
C GLY A 113 15.18 -2.34 3.09
N TYR A 114 14.87 -1.25 2.44
CA TYR A 114 15.82 -0.15 2.26
C TYR A 114 15.13 1.20 2.50
N CYS A 115 15.96 2.17 2.80
CA CYS A 115 15.58 3.58 2.84
C CYS A 115 16.58 4.36 1.98
N ALA A 116 16.07 5.14 1.05
CA ALA A 116 16.84 6.06 0.23
C ALA A 116 16.43 7.49 0.59
N ALA A 117 17.42 8.38 0.80
CA ALA A 117 17.22 9.79 1.09
C ALA A 117 18.47 10.59 0.75
N PRO A 118 18.39 11.93 0.62
CA PRO A 118 19.56 12.78 0.49
C PRO A 118 20.53 12.61 1.67
N GLU A 119 21.81 12.85 1.43
CA GLU A 119 22.87 12.63 2.42
C GLU A 119 22.58 13.31 3.77
N LYS A 120 22.06 14.55 3.75
CA LYS A 120 21.71 15.29 4.96
C LYS A 120 20.67 14.59 5.83
N LEU A 121 19.64 14.01 5.20
CA LEU A 121 18.60 13.27 5.90
C LEU A 121 19.09 11.88 6.31
N MET A 122 19.86 11.22 5.44
CA MET A 122 20.42 9.90 5.72
C MET A 122 21.37 9.90 6.90
N LYS A 123 22.17 10.96 7.09
CA LYS A 123 23.03 11.12 8.28
C LYS A 123 22.22 11.12 9.58
N GLU A 124 21.10 11.83 9.61
CA GLU A 124 20.23 11.85 10.80
C GLU A 124 19.50 10.51 11.02
N PHE A 125 19.02 9.89 9.93
CA PHE A 125 18.44 8.56 9.98
C PHE A 125 19.42 7.52 10.55
N GLN A 126 20.67 7.52 10.10
CA GLN A 126 21.70 6.57 10.55
C GLN A 126 22.01 6.72 12.03
N LYS A 127 22.02 7.94 12.58
CA LYS A 127 22.21 8.17 14.01
C LYS A 127 21.16 7.48 14.87
N VAL A 128 19.92 7.43 14.41
CA VAL A 128 18.82 6.74 15.09
C VAL A 128 18.89 5.24 14.84
N HIS A 129 19.08 4.84 13.57
CA HIS A 129 19.08 3.45 13.14
C HIS A 129 20.13 2.60 13.88
N GLN A 130 21.33 3.13 14.11
CA GLN A 130 22.38 2.40 14.82
C GLN A 130 21.99 2.00 16.25
N PHE A 131 21.12 2.77 16.91
CA PHE A 131 20.67 2.44 18.29
C PHE A 131 19.37 1.64 18.31
N VAL A 132 18.53 1.77 17.28
CA VAL A 132 17.23 1.07 17.22
C VAL A 132 17.37 -0.32 16.63
N VAL A 133 18.16 -0.47 15.57
CA VAL A 133 18.31 -1.70 14.80
C VAL A 133 19.75 -2.22 14.88
N PHE A 134 20.75 -1.35 15.00
CA PHE A 134 22.18 -1.59 14.87
C PHE A 134 22.56 -1.99 13.44
N CYS A 135 22.26 -3.21 13.04
CA CYS A 135 22.38 -3.68 11.65
C CYS A 135 21.32 -4.77 11.36
N VAL A 136 20.97 -4.90 10.08
CA VAL A 136 20.14 -6.01 9.61
C VAL A 136 21.01 -7.22 9.25
N ASN A 137 20.40 -8.40 9.13
CA ASN A 137 21.09 -9.67 8.91
C ASN A 137 22.04 -9.63 7.69
N HIS A 138 23.37 -9.69 7.94
CA HIS A 138 24.39 -9.52 6.90
C HIS A 138 24.38 -10.64 5.84
N PRO A 139 24.27 -11.94 6.18
CA PRO A 139 24.11 -12.99 5.17
C PRO A 139 22.96 -12.73 4.21
N ILE A 140 21.80 -12.31 4.71
CA ILE A 140 20.63 -11.98 3.88
C ILE A 140 20.91 -10.78 2.98
N GLN A 141 21.58 -9.72 3.47
CA GLN A 141 21.99 -8.60 2.61
C GLN A 141 22.86 -9.06 1.44
N LYS A 142 23.82 -9.95 1.68
CA LYS A 142 24.69 -10.51 0.63
C LYS A 142 23.90 -11.35 -0.37
N ALA A 143 22.97 -12.17 0.10
CA ALA A 143 22.10 -12.98 -0.74
C ALA A 143 21.23 -12.10 -1.65
N LEU A 144 20.57 -11.08 -1.08
CA LEU A 144 19.75 -10.13 -1.83
C LEU A 144 20.59 -9.33 -2.84
N ALA A 145 21.78 -8.86 -2.46
CA ALA A 145 22.68 -8.14 -3.37
C ALA A 145 23.11 -9.01 -4.58
N THR A 146 23.20 -10.33 -4.40
CA THR A 146 23.46 -11.26 -5.50
C THR A 146 22.21 -11.49 -6.34
N TYR A 147 21.04 -11.69 -5.70
CA TYR A 147 19.77 -11.96 -6.36
C TYR A 147 19.27 -10.79 -7.21
N LEU A 148 19.47 -9.57 -6.73
CA LEU A 148 19.08 -8.34 -7.43
C LEU A 148 19.86 -8.06 -8.72
N LYS A 149 20.97 -8.76 -8.98
CA LYS A 149 21.72 -8.61 -10.25
C LYS A 149 20.91 -9.05 -11.47
N ASP A 150 20.00 -10.00 -11.30
CA ASP A 150 19.05 -10.38 -12.33
C ASP A 150 17.74 -9.60 -12.14
N LYS A 151 17.53 -8.61 -13.01
CA LYS A 151 16.35 -7.75 -13.00
C LYS A 151 15.04 -8.51 -13.27
N ASN A 152 15.09 -9.67 -13.91
CA ASN A 152 13.91 -10.50 -14.16
C ASN A 152 13.24 -10.96 -12.87
N HIS A 153 13.95 -11.03 -11.76
CA HIS A 153 13.41 -11.42 -10.47
C HIS A 153 12.35 -10.45 -9.91
N TYR A 154 12.33 -9.20 -10.38
CA TYR A 154 11.34 -8.21 -9.92
C TYR A 154 10.58 -7.52 -11.06
N TRP A 155 11.13 -7.41 -12.27
CA TRP A 155 10.42 -6.77 -13.39
C TRP A 155 9.19 -7.54 -13.86
N LYS A 156 9.15 -8.86 -13.68
CA LYS A 156 8.01 -9.72 -14.06
C LYS A 156 6.92 -9.81 -12.98
N LEU A 157 7.11 -9.16 -11.84
CA LEU A 157 6.13 -9.23 -10.76
C LEU A 157 4.80 -8.55 -11.12
N SER A 158 4.87 -7.46 -11.86
CA SER A 158 3.68 -6.76 -12.35
C SER A 158 2.79 -7.70 -13.16
N ASP A 159 3.34 -8.34 -14.18
CA ASP A 159 2.60 -9.27 -15.05
C ASP A 159 2.04 -10.47 -14.26
N PHE A 160 2.87 -11.04 -13.38
CA PHE A 160 2.47 -12.17 -12.55
C PHE A 160 1.27 -11.84 -11.66
N TYR A 161 1.32 -10.70 -10.95
CA TYR A 161 0.23 -10.32 -10.06
C TYR A 161 -0.98 -9.77 -10.80
N GLN A 162 -0.79 -9.12 -11.95
CA GLN A 162 -1.89 -8.72 -12.80
C GLN A 162 -2.70 -9.92 -13.28
N GLN A 163 -2.03 -10.99 -13.74
CA GLN A 163 -2.71 -12.24 -14.11
C GLN A 163 -3.53 -12.83 -12.97
N LYS A 164 -2.99 -12.83 -11.74
CA LYS A 164 -3.71 -13.29 -10.54
C LYS A 164 -4.93 -12.43 -10.22
N ARG A 165 -4.78 -11.09 -10.30
CA ARG A 165 -5.87 -10.14 -10.11
C ARG A 165 -6.97 -10.36 -11.14
N ASP A 166 -6.60 -10.40 -12.41
CA ASP A 166 -7.54 -10.51 -13.52
C ASP A 166 -8.28 -11.86 -13.48
N PHE A 167 -7.58 -12.93 -13.14
CA PHE A 167 -8.19 -14.25 -12.92
C PHE A 167 -9.22 -14.19 -11.79
N PHE A 168 -8.87 -13.62 -10.64
CA PHE A 168 -9.80 -13.47 -9.52
C PHE A 168 -11.01 -12.60 -9.90
N LEU A 169 -10.78 -11.45 -10.55
CA LEU A 169 -11.86 -10.54 -10.98
C LEU A 169 -12.80 -11.22 -11.97
N HIS A 170 -12.28 -11.96 -12.94
CA HIS A 170 -13.09 -12.73 -13.89
C HIS A 170 -13.97 -13.77 -13.17
N LEU A 171 -13.42 -14.46 -12.18
CA LEU A 171 -14.21 -15.41 -11.38
C LEU A 171 -15.29 -14.72 -10.54
N MET A 172 -15.13 -13.46 -10.18
CA MET A 172 -16.08 -12.67 -9.40
C MET A 172 -17.16 -11.98 -10.25
N GLU A 173 -17.10 -12.08 -11.58
CA GLU A 173 -18.13 -11.52 -12.46
C GLU A 173 -19.52 -12.06 -12.13
N GLY A 174 -20.48 -11.16 -12.00
CA GLY A 174 -21.86 -11.50 -11.63
C GLY A 174 -22.09 -11.76 -10.14
N SER A 175 -21.10 -11.54 -9.27
CA SER A 175 -21.31 -11.53 -7.82
C SER A 175 -22.05 -10.27 -7.36
N ASN A 176 -22.63 -10.32 -6.16
CA ASN A 176 -23.26 -9.15 -5.52
C ASN A 176 -22.26 -8.15 -4.90
N PHE A 177 -20.96 -8.42 -4.96
CA PHE A 177 -19.94 -7.48 -4.54
C PHE A 177 -19.74 -6.38 -5.58
N LYS A 178 -19.65 -5.11 -5.14
CA LYS A 178 -19.18 -4.03 -6.00
C LYS A 178 -17.65 -3.99 -5.96
N ILE A 179 -17.04 -4.06 -7.13
CA ILE A 179 -15.58 -4.21 -7.26
C ILE A 179 -15.05 -3.15 -8.21
N VAL A 180 -14.12 -2.34 -7.72
CA VAL A 180 -13.26 -1.48 -8.56
C VAL A 180 -11.89 -2.15 -8.63
N PRO A 181 -11.40 -2.53 -9.81
CA PRO A 181 -10.11 -3.20 -9.95
C PRO A 181 -8.97 -2.41 -9.31
N SER A 182 -8.16 -3.07 -8.49
CA SER A 182 -6.96 -2.45 -7.92
C SER A 182 -5.92 -2.18 -9.02
N LYS A 183 -5.23 -1.04 -8.93
CA LYS A 183 -4.18 -0.64 -9.88
C LYS A 183 -2.78 -1.08 -9.43
N GLY A 184 -2.66 -1.57 -8.22
CA GLY A 184 -1.41 -2.03 -7.63
C GLY A 184 -1.61 -2.84 -6.35
N THR A 185 -0.54 -3.30 -5.72
CA THR A 185 -0.52 -4.24 -4.60
C THR A 185 -0.98 -5.64 -5.01
N TYR A 186 -1.15 -6.54 -4.05
CA TYR A 186 -1.79 -7.85 -4.26
C TYR A 186 -3.10 -7.99 -3.46
N PHE A 187 -3.77 -6.85 -3.25
CA PHE A 187 -5.05 -6.77 -2.54
C PHE A 187 -6.15 -6.27 -3.45
N GLN A 188 -7.35 -6.74 -3.20
CA GLN A 188 -8.57 -6.27 -3.83
C GLN A 188 -9.59 -5.90 -2.76
N MET A 189 -10.20 -4.73 -2.93
CA MET A 189 -11.31 -4.28 -2.09
C MET A 189 -12.63 -4.83 -2.65
N LEU A 190 -13.46 -5.37 -1.79
CA LEU A 190 -14.80 -5.84 -2.11
C LEU A 190 -15.81 -5.06 -1.26
N ASP A 191 -16.73 -4.36 -1.91
CA ASP A 191 -17.84 -3.68 -1.27
C ASP A 191 -19.02 -4.65 -1.18
N PHE A 192 -19.53 -4.87 0.02
CA PHE A 192 -20.59 -5.84 0.32
C PHE A 192 -21.94 -5.19 0.69
N THR A 193 -22.14 -3.92 0.30
CA THR A 193 -23.36 -3.18 0.63
C THR A 193 -24.65 -3.84 0.16
N GLU A 194 -24.60 -4.61 -0.94
CA GLU A 194 -25.76 -5.32 -1.48
C GLU A 194 -25.96 -6.71 -0.84
N ILE A 195 -25.04 -7.15 0.01
CA ILE A 195 -25.05 -8.52 0.59
C ILE A 195 -25.50 -8.49 2.05
N SER A 196 -25.02 -7.52 2.85
CA SER A 196 -25.27 -7.51 4.28
C SER A 196 -25.37 -6.10 4.88
N ASN A 197 -26.26 -5.95 5.85
CA ASN A 197 -26.37 -4.75 6.65
C ASN A 197 -25.41 -4.73 7.86
N GLU A 198 -24.70 -5.82 8.13
CA GLU A 198 -23.72 -5.92 9.20
C GLU A 198 -22.53 -4.98 8.95
N ASN A 199 -21.83 -4.58 10.02
CA ASN A 199 -20.57 -3.87 9.86
C ASN A 199 -19.48 -4.77 9.32
N ASP A 200 -18.38 -4.18 8.82
CA ASP A 200 -17.32 -4.91 8.13
C ASP A 200 -16.58 -5.91 9.04
N ILE A 201 -16.48 -5.64 10.34
CA ILE A 201 -15.86 -6.57 11.32
C ILE A 201 -16.75 -7.81 11.46
N ALA A 202 -18.06 -7.62 11.71
CA ALA A 202 -19.00 -8.73 11.85
C ALA A 202 -19.09 -9.55 10.55
N PHE A 203 -19.09 -8.89 9.39
CA PHE A 203 -19.11 -9.53 8.10
C PHE A 203 -17.84 -10.36 7.85
N ALA A 204 -16.65 -9.83 8.14
CA ALA A 204 -15.38 -10.55 8.01
C ALA A 204 -15.30 -11.75 8.97
N GLU A 205 -15.81 -11.60 10.20
CA GLU A 205 -15.90 -12.72 11.14
C GLU A 205 -16.85 -13.81 10.66
N TRP A 206 -18.01 -13.45 10.15
CA TRP A 206 -19.00 -14.36 9.58
C TRP A 206 -18.41 -15.12 8.39
N LEU A 207 -17.78 -14.43 7.43
CA LEU A 207 -17.07 -15.08 6.32
C LEU A 207 -16.04 -16.11 6.79
N THR A 208 -15.29 -15.76 7.83
CA THR A 208 -14.26 -16.67 8.36
C THR A 208 -14.86 -17.88 9.06
N LYS A 209 -15.89 -17.69 9.88
CA LYS A 209 -16.50 -18.76 10.69
C LYS A 209 -17.35 -19.72 9.85
N GLU A 210 -18.22 -19.16 9.01
CA GLU A 210 -19.21 -19.95 8.26
C GLU A 210 -18.69 -20.37 6.89
N HIS A 211 -17.98 -19.50 6.18
CA HIS A 211 -17.53 -19.73 4.81
C HIS A 211 -16.06 -20.09 4.67
N LYS A 212 -15.28 -20.06 5.78
CA LYS A 212 -13.84 -20.37 5.82
C LYS A 212 -12.97 -19.44 4.95
N ILE A 213 -13.46 -18.24 4.68
CA ILE A 213 -12.74 -17.20 3.93
C ILE A 213 -12.29 -16.10 4.88
N ALA A 214 -10.98 -16.01 5.11
CA ALA A 214 -10.40 -14.96 5.92
C ALA A 214 -10.21 -13.67 5.11
N THR A 215 -10.82 -12.59 5.57
CA THR A 215 -10.70 -11.25 4.98
C THR A 215 -10.29 -10.24 6.04
N ILE A 216 -9.92 -9.03 5.62
CA ILE A 216 -9.61 -7.94 6.55
C ILE A 216 -10.72 -6.88 6.45
N PRO A 217 -11.41 -6.56 7.55
CA PRO A 217 -12.35 -5.45 7.60
C PRO A 217 -11.60 -4.14 7.42
N THR A 218 -12.11 -3.22 6.59
CA THR A 218 -11.35 -2.03 6.22
C THR A 218 -11.47 -0.89 7.20
N SER A 219 -12.47 -0.91 8.07
CA SER A 219 -12.62 0.07 9.15
C SER A 219 -11.39 0.13 10.09
N VAL A 220 -10.62 -0.97 10.19
CA VAL A 220 -9.39 -1.00 11.00
C VAL A 220 -8.30 -0.06 10.50
N PHE A 221 -8.38 0.37 9.22
CA PHE A 221 -7.45 1.32 8.60
C PHE A 221 -7.99 2.76 8.60
N ASN A 222 -9.29 2.95 8.93
CA ASN A 222 -9.96 4.22 8.81
C ASN A 222 -9.92 5.01 10.12
N GLU A 223 -9.86 6.34 10.00
CA GLU A 223 -9.98 7.22 11.14
C GLU A 223 -11.33 7.01 11.85
N GLY A 224 -11.29 6.98 13.17
CA GLY A 224 -12.48 6.71 13.97
C GLY A 224 -13.13 5.34 13.69
N ARG A 225 -12.41 4.43 13.00
CA ARG A 225 -12.94 3.14 12.56
C ARG A 225 -14.20 3.24 11.70
N LYS A 226 -14.26 4.27 10.86
CA LYS A 226 -15.39 4.47 9.97
C LYS A 226 -15.56 3.28 9.02
N ASP A 227 -16.74 2.67 9.06
CA ASP A 227 -17.10 1.56 8.20
C ASP A 227 -17.65 2.06 6.86
N PHE A 228 -17.04 1.61 5.75
CA PHE A 228 -17.50 1.86 4.38
C PHE A 228 -18.06 0.59 3.74
N LYS A 229 -18.41 -0.44 4.53
CA LYS A 229 -18.93 -1.72 4.05
C LYS A 229 -17.99 -2.43 3.08
N GLN A 230 -16.71 -2.40 3.38
CA GLN A 230 -15.69 -3.01 2.53
C GLN A 230 -14.81 -3.97 3.30
N ILE A 231 -14.40 -5.02 2.60
CA ILE A 231 -13.39 -5.98 3.06
C ILE A 231 -12.23 -6.01 2.06
N ARG A 232 -11.04 -6.28 2.55
CA ARG A 232 -9.85 -6.51 1.74
C ARG A 232 -9.56 -7.99 1.62
N VAL A 233 -9.44 -8.49 0.39
CA VAL A 233 -8.96 -9.83 0.08
C VAL A 233 -7.54 -9.78 -0.48
N CYS A 234 -6.81 -10.90 -0.37
CA CYS A 234 -5.46 -11.05 -0.94
C CYS A 234 -5.51 -12.07 -2.07
N PHE A 235 -5.17 -11.64 -3.29
CA PHE A 235 -5.12 -12.54 -4.45
C PHE A 235 -3.72 -13.16 -4.71
N ALA A 236 -2.74 -12.92 -3.84
CA ALA A 236 -1.47 -13.62 -3.87
C ALA A 236 -1.62 -15.06 -3.36
N LYS A 237 -2.37 -15.87 -4.10
CA LYS A 237 -2.74 -17.26 -3.80
C LYS A 237 -2.57 -18.13 -5.03
N THR A 238 -2.69 -19.46 -4.86
CA THR A 238 -2.78 -20.36 -6.02
C THR A 238 -4.11 -20.17 -6.76
N ASP A 239 -4.17 -20.55 -8.03
CA ASP A 239 -5.38 -20.40 -8.83
C ASP A 239 -6.52 -21.25 -8.27
N GLU A 240 -6.22 -22.42 -7.73
CA GLU A 240 -7.19 -23.31 -7.07
C GLU A 240 -7.82 -22.60 -5.85
N THR A 241 -7.00 -21.99 -4.99
CA THR A 241 -7.49 -21.25 -3.82
C THR A 241 -8.36 -20.06 -4.22
N LEU A 242 -7.97 -19.33 -5.28
CA LEU A 242 -8.76 -18.23 -5.81
C LEU A 242 -10.10 -18.69 -6.38
N ALA A 243 -10.10 -19.81 -7.11
CA ALA A 243 -11.33 -20.39 -7.69
C ALA A 243 -12.30 -20.88 -6.61
N GLU A 244 -11.80 -21.58 -5.59
CA GLU A 244 -12.61 -22.03 -4.45
C GLU A 244 -13.23 -20.84 -3.70
N ALA A 245 -12.43 -19.82 -3.39
CA ALA A 245 -12.90 -18.63 -2.68
C ALA A 245 -13.93 -17.85 -3.51
N ALA A 246 -13.65 -17.62 -4.80
CA ALA A 246 -14.57 -16.90 -5.69
C ALA A 246 -15.90 -17.63 -5.85
N LYS A 247 -15.90 -18.96 -5.95
CA LYS A 247 -17.13 -19.77 -5.99
C LYS A 247 -18.02 -19.50 -4.78
N ILE A 248 -17.44 -19.50 -3.58
CA ILE A 248 -18.19 -19.25 -2.35
C ILE A 248 -18.69 -17.79 -2.31
N LEU A 249 -17.83 -16.82 -2.62
CA LEU A 249 -18.19 -15.41 -2.58
C LEU A 249 -19.29 -15.03 -3.57
N ARG A 250 -19.39 -15.71 -4.72
CA ARG A 250 -20.45 -15.47 -5.71
C ARG A 250 -21.82 -15.99 -5.29
N GLU A 251 -21.87 -16.94 -4.37
CA GLU A 251 -23.12 -17.52 -3.86
C GLU A 251 -23.75 -16.68 -2.73
N LEU A 252 -23.05 -15.61 -2.31
CA LEU A 252 -23.55 -14.66 -1.30
C LEU A 252 -24.36 -13.55 -1.98
#